data_856595370a79aa1268703b1dcc048249
#
_entry.id   856595370a79aa1268703b1dcc048249
#
_cell.length_a   1.000
_cell.length_b   1.000
_cell.length_c   1.000
_cell.angle_alpha   90.00
_cell.angle_beta   90.00
_cell.angle_gamma   90.00
#
_symmetry.space_group_name_H-M   'P 1'
#
loop_
_entity.id
_entity.type
_entity.pdbx_description
1 polymer ?
#
loop_
_entity_poly.entity_id
_entity_poly.type
_entity_poly.pdbx_seq_one_letter_code
_entity_poly.pdbx_strand_id
1 'polypeptide(L)'
;MRPVGVLIAVLVTIILVFFVRRLFSDVPHIVGGTVPDDDLAEMYVAHPWLAYGHIVPGVVYLLGAPFQLSQRFRSRHYTLHRRLGRALLVCALVSGALSVVLGVVFAWGGSAETSASVVFGSWFVVCLVLAFRAIRGGQVAQHRRWMVRAFAVGLGVATIRIWVGLFTGVEIGLLGMGDETMPLRATFGIAFWLGLSMHVAFAQWWLRRTPDLQG
;
A
#
# COMPACT_ATOMS: atom_id res chain seq x y z
N MET A 1 -19.81 1.64 -15.04
CA MET A 1 -18.38 1.75 -14.64
C MET A 1 -17.67 0.50 -15.13
N ARG A 2 -16.42 0.62 -15.66
CA ARG A 2 -15.66 -0.58 -16.05
C ARG A 2 -15.30 -1.38 -14.78
N PRO A 3 -15.35 -2.72 -14.79
CA PRO A 3 -15.17 -3.55 -13.58
C PRO A 3 -13.88 -3.26 -12.82
N VAL A 4 -12.79 -2.95 -13.52
CA VAL A 4 -11.51 -2.56 -12.91
C VAL A 4 -11.63 -1.27 -12.09
N GLY A 5 -12.40 -0.28 -12.54
CA GLY A 5 -12.62 0.96 -11.78
C GLY A 5 -13.38 0.73 -10.48
N VAL A 6 -14.35 -0.18 -10.49
CA VAL A 6 -15.09 -0.57 -9.29
C VAL A 6 -14.17 -1.27 -8.31
N LEU A 7 -13.35 -2.23 -8.78
CA LEU A 7 -12.38 -2.93 -7.94
C LEU A 7 -11.40 -1.96 -7.28
N ILE A 8 -10.83 -1.01 -8.04
CA ILE A 8 -9.93 0.01 -7.50
C ILE A 8 -10.65 0.84 -6.42
N ALA A 9 -11.90 1.27 -6.68
CA ALA A 9 -12.67 2.04 -5.72
C ALA A 9 -12.92 1.25 -4.42
N VAL A 10 -13.27 -0.02 -4.51
CA VAL A 10 -13.45 -0.90 -3.34
C VAL A 10 -12.16 -1.01 -2.54
N LEU A 11 -11.02 -1.30 -3.19
CA LEU A 11 -9.73 -1.44 -2.51
C LEU A 11 -9.29 -0.13 -1.84
N VAL A 12 -9.48 1.01 -2.50
CA VAL A 12 -9.18 2.32 -1.90
C VAL A 12 -10.10 2.60 -0.71
N THR A 13 -11.39 2.23 -0.80
CA THR A 13 -12.33 2.38 0.32
C THR A 13 -11.90 1.53 1.53
N ILE A 14 -11.46 0.29 1.32
CA ILE A 14 -10.92 -0.55 2.39
C ILE A 14 -9.75 0.16 3.10
N ILE A 15 -8.80 0.70 2.34
CA ILE A 15 -7.67 1.43 2.91
C ILE A 15 -8.13 2.63 3.74
N LEU A 16 -9.11 3.40 3.22
CA LEU A 16 -9.66 4.55 3.95
C LEU A 16 -10.35 4.15 5.24
N VAL A 17 -11.14 3.08 5.24
CA VAL A 17 -11.81 2.57 6.44
C VAL A 17 -10.78 2.19 7.50
N PHE A 18 -9.73 1.45 7.11
CA PHE A 18 -8.65 1.09 8.04
C PHE A 18 -7.85 2.30 8.50
N PHE A 19 -7.61 3.29 7.65
CA PHE A 19 -6.95 4.54 8.03
C PHE A 19 -7.76 5.31 9.08
N VAL A 20 -9.05 5.49 8.82
CA VAL A 20 -9.96 6.21 9.75
C VAL A 20 -10.04 5.46 11.08
N ARG A 21 -10.24 4.12 11.04
CA ARG A 21 -10.23 3.30 12.26
C ARG A 21 -8.93 3.51 13.03
N ARG A 22 -7.77 3.52 12.34
CA ARG A 22 -6.46 3.70 12.96
C ARG A 22 -6.34 5.07 13.64
N LEU A 23 -6.83 6.13 13.01
CA LEU A 23 -6.85 7.46 13.61
C LEU A 23 -7.66 7.48 14.93
N PHE A 24 -8.85 6.87 14.93
CA PHE A 24 -9.68 6.80 16.14
C PHE A 24 -9.07 5.92 17.24
N SER A 25 -8.31 4.89 16.89
CA SER A 25 -7.60 4.04 17.85
C SER A 25 -6.37 4.75 18.43
N ASP A 26 -5.49 5.29 17.58
CA ASP A 26 -4.16 5.71 18.00
C ASP A 26 -4.10 7.15 18.54
N VAL A 27 -4.86 8.08 17.94
CA VAL A 27 -4.77 9.52 18.30
C VAL A 27 -5.09 9.79 19.77
N PRO A 28 -6.11 9.19 20.40
CA PRO A 28 -6.36 9.36 21.83
C PRO A 28 -5.18 8.97 22.70
N HIS A 29 -4.51 7.85 22.37
CA HIS A 29 -3.33 7.40 23.10
C HIS A 29 -2.12 8.29 22.87
N ILE A 30 -1.89 8.74 21.63
CA ILE A 30 -0.78 9.66 21.30
C ILE A 30 -0.93 10.99 22.04
N VAL A 31 -2.14 11.55 22.07
CA VAL A 31 -2.42 12.84 22.72
C VAL A 31 -2.48 12.69 24.25
N GLY A 32 -3.05 11.59 24.74
CA GLY A 32 -3.18 11.30 26.17
C GLY A 32 -1.92 10.74 26.82
N GLY A 33 -0.90 10.37 26.04
CA GLY A 33 0.33 9.73 26.56
C GLY A 33 0.07 8.36 27.20
N THR A 34 -0.94 7.63 26.73
CA THR A 34 -1.32 6.31 27.24
C THR A 34 -0.88 5.21 26.29
N VAL A 35 -0.65 4.01 26.83
CA VAL A 35 -0.26 2.81 26.06
C VAL A 35 -1.53 2.03 25.71
N PRO A 36 -1.72 1.64 24.42
CA PRO A 36 -2.81 0.74 24.05
C PRO A 36 -2.58 -0.69 24.57
N ASP A 37 -3.66 -1.45 24.75
CA ASP A 37 -3.61 -2.86 25.15
C ASP A 37 -3.22 -3.81 23.99
N ASP A 38 -3.27 -3.33 22.74
CA ASP A 38 -2.94 -4.10 21.54
C ASP A 38 -1.49 -3.84 21.10
N ASP A 39 -0.66 -4.88 21.06
CA ASP A 39 0.78 -4.85 20.69
C ASP A 39 1.04 -4.11 19.36
N LEU A 40 0.17 -4.28 18.36
CA LEU A 40 0.32 -3.62 17.08
C LEU A 40 0.00 -2.12 17.20
N ALA A 41 -0.99 -1.74 18.01
CA ALA A 41 -1.32 -0.36 18.28
C ALA A 41 -0.23 0.32 19.12
N GLU A 42 0.32 -0.36 20.12
CA GLU A 42 1.44 0.13 20.91
C GLU A 42 2.61 0.56 20.05
N MET A 43 3.02 -0.27 19.10
CA MET A 43 4.11 0.06 18.18
C MET A 43 3.86 1.35 17.38
N TYR A 44 2.62 1.58 16.90
CA TYR A 44 2.27 2.80 16.14
C TYR A 44 2.21 4.03 17.04
N VAL A 45 1.74 3.87 18.28
CA VAL A 45 1.65 4.95 19.27
C VAL A 45 3.03 5.33 19.82
N ALA A 46 3.91 4.34 20.04
CA ALA A 46 5.28 4.59 20.49
C ALA A 46 6.15 5.31 19.44
N HIS A 47 5.86 5.08 18.14
CA HIS A 47 6.63 5.66 17.04
C HIS A 47 5.75 6.40 16.01
N PRO A 48 4.98 7.42 16.43
CA PRO A 48 3.93 8.03 15.60
C PRO A 48 4.48 8.70 14.33
N TRP A 49 5.67 9.30 14.40
CA TRP A 49 6.30 9.95 13.25
C TRP A 49 6.65 8.95 12.13
N LEU A 50 7.12 7.76 12.49
CA LEU A 50 7.44 6.72 11.54
C LEU A 50 6.15 6.10 10.97
N ALA A 51 5.21 5.75 11.83
CA ALA A 51 3.93 5.16 11.45
C ALA A 51 3.11 6.10 10.54
N TYR A 52 2.83 7.30 11.02
CA TYR A 52 2.01 8.25 10.25
C TYR A 52 2.77 8.93 9.12
N GLY A 53 4.10 9.01 9.20
CA GLY A 53 4.96 9.38 8.07
C GLY A 53 4.89 8.40 6.90
N HIS A 54 4.61 7.12 7.18
CA HIS A 54 4.28 6.11 6.16
C HIS A 54 2.80 6.19 5.73
N ILE A 55 1.87 6.15 6.70
CA ILE A 55 0.44 5.97 6.44
C ILE A 55 -0.15 7.18 5.70
N VAL A 56 0.05 8.40 6.20
CA VAL A 56 -0.61 9.60 5.65
C VAL A 56 -0.21 9.87 4.19
N PRO A 57 1.10 9.92 3.84
CA PRO A 57 1.48 10.10 2.45
C PRO A 57 1.05 8.93 1.56
N GLY A 58 1.02 7.69 2.09
CA GLY A 58 0.52 6.51 1.39
C GLY A 58 -0.95 6.62 1.02
N VAL A 59 -1.80 7.07 1.96
CA VAL A 59 -3.23 7.32 1.72
C VAL A 59 -3.42 8.43 0.69
N VAL A 60 -2.69 9.55 0.82
CA VAL A 60 -2.74 10.66 -0.15
C VAL A 60 -2.38 10.17 -1.56
N TYR A 61 -1.32 9.36 -1.67
CA TYR A 61 -0.94 8.75 -2.95
C TYR A 61 -2.05 7.86 -3.51
N LEU A 62 -2.61 6.95 -2.71
CA LEU A 62 -3.63 6.00 -3.16
C LEU A 62 -4.95 6.67 -3.54
N LEU A 63 -5.31 7.78 -2.92
CA LEU A 63 -6.46 8.60 -3.31
C LEU A 63 -6.23 9.34 -4.64
N GLY A 64 -5.02 9.85 -4.84
CA GLY A 64 -4.67 10.62 -6.03
C GLY A 64 -4.33 9.79 -7.26
N ALA A 65 -3.76 8.59 -7.08
CA ALA A 65 -3.26 7.76 -8.17
C ALA A 65 -4.33 7.32 -9.20
N PRO A 66 -5.58 6.97 -8.83
CA PRO A 66 -6.61 6.65 -9.82
C PRO A 66 -6.89 7.79 -10.79
N PHE A 67 -6.86 9.04 -10.32
CA PHE A 67 -7.01 10.22 -11.18
C PHE A 67 -5.81 10.36 -12.12
N GLN A 68 -4.59 10.11 -11.62
CA GLN A 68 -3.37 10.16 -12.44
C GLN A 68 -3.36 9.11 -13.55
N LEU A 69 -3.92 7.93 -13.30
CA LEU A 69 -4.04 6.85 -14.28
C LEU A 69 -5.17 7.10 -15.30
N SER A 70 -6.14 7.97 -15.00
CA SER A 70 -7.26 8.27 -15.86
C SER A 70 -6.84 9.07 -17.09
N GLN A 71 -7.07 8.51 -18.30
CA GLN A 71 -6.83 9.20 -19.56
C GLN A 71 -7.70 10.46 -19.67
N ARG A 72 -8.97 10.40 -19.24
CA ARG A 72 -9.91 11.54 -19.28
C ARG A 72 -9.43 12.69 -18.40
N PHE A 73 -8.90 12.40 -17.20
CA PHE A 73 -8.33 13.44 -16.33
C PHE A 73 -7.10 14.08 -16.97
N ARG A 74 -6.19 13.26 -17.47
CA ARG A 74 -4.94 13.69 -18.11
C ARG A 74 -5.17 14.57 -19.33
N SER A 75 -6.14 14.22 -20.20
CA SER A 75 -6.43 14.98 -21.42
C SER A 75 -7.12 16.32 -21.13
N ARG A 76 -7.94 16.40 -20.07
CA ARG A 76 -8.65 17.62 -19.71
C ARG A 76 -7.87 18.57 -18.82
N HIS A 77 -6.99 18.01 -17.96
CA HIS A 77 -6.30 18.76 -16.89
C HIS A 77 -4.79 18.46 -16.87
N TYR A 78 -4.12 18.63 -18.01
CA TYR A 78 -2.71 18.24 -18.15
C TYR A 78 -1.77 18.94 -17.16
N THR A 79 -1.94 20.26 -16.96
CA THR A 79 -1.12 21.04 -16.00
C THR A 79 -1.33 20.54 -14.56
N LEU A 80 -2.59 20.26 -14.19
CA LEU A 80 -2.92 19.72 -12.86
C LEU A 80 -2.36 18.30 -12.69
N HIS A 81 -2.48 17.45 -13.72
CA HIS A 81 -1.86 16.11 -13.72
C HIS A 81 -0.35 16.19 -13.43
N ARG A 82 0.37 17.12 -14.05
CA ARG A 82 1.81 17.30 -13.81
C ARG A 82 2.15 17.80 -12.42
N ARG A 83 1.38 18.77 -11.89
CA ARG A 83 1.62 19.35 -10.55
C ARG A 83 1.28 18.34 -9.47
N LEU A 84 0.08 17.78 -9.53
CA LEU A 84 -0.41 16.76 -8.59
C LEU A 84 0.45 15.50 -8.66
N GLY A 85 0.82 15.04 -9.87
CA GLY A 85 1.67 13.88 -10.06
C GLY A 85 3.03 13.99 -9.37
N ARG A 86 3.64 15.19 -9.33
CA ARG A 86 4.90 15.42 -8.59
C ARG A 86 4.70 15.33 -7.08
N ALA A 87 3.63 15.94 -6.55
CA ALA A 87 3.31 15.87 -5.13
C ALA A 87 3.03 14.41 -4.69
N LEU A 88 2.21 13.69 -5.47
CA LEU A 88 1.89 12.29 -5.21
C LEU A 88 3.13 11.38 -5.31
N LEU A 89 4.06 11.68 -6.22
CA LEU A 89 5.32 10.94 -6.33
C LEU A 89 6.17 11.09 -5.06
N VAL A 90 6.27 12.32 -4.52
CA VAL A 90 6.98 12.56 -3.25
C VAL A 90 6.30 11.82 -2.11
N CYS A 91 4.97 11.91 -1.99
CA CYS A 91 4.21 11.16 -0.99
C CYS A 91 4.46 9.65 -1.10
N ALA A 92 4.43 9.10 -2.32
CA ALA A 92 4.68 7.68 -2.56
C ALA A 92 6.10 7.26 -2.20
N LEU A 93 7.12 8.06 -2.55
CA LEU A 93 8.53 7.78 -2.21
C LEU A 93 8.74 7.80 -0.69
N VAL A 94 8.22 8.80 0.01
CA VAL A 94 8.31 8.88 1.47
C VAL A 94 7.62 7.68 2.11
N SER A 95 6.37 7.41 1.72
CA SER A 95 5.62 6.26 2.24
C SER A 95 6.34 4.94 1.95
N GLY A 96 6.84 4.74 0.73
CA GLY A 96 7.55 3.52 0.33
C GLY A 96 8.85 3.31 1.09
N ALA A 97 9.66 4.36 1.28
CA ALA A 97 10.89 4.27 2.05
C ALA A 97 10.62 3.93 3.53
N LEU A 98 9.64 4.62 4.13
CA LEU A 98 9.27 4.36 5.52
C LEU A 98 8.58 3.00 5.71
N SER A 99 7.92 2.44 4.70
CA SER A 99 7.38 1.06 4.78
C SER A 99 8.49 0.02 4.92
N VAL A 100 9.62 0.21 4.24
CA VAL A 100 10.79 -0.67 4.37
C VAL A 100 11.38 -0.56 5.77
N VAL A 101 11.53 0.68 6.28
CA VAL A 101 12.04 0.90 7.65
C VAL A 101 11.12 0.24 8.68
N LEU A 102 9.80 0.44 8.59
CA LEU A 102 8.81 -0.19 9.47
C LEU A 102 8.91 -1.72 9.43
N GLY A 103 8.97 -2.31 8.25
CA GLY A 103 9.06 -3.76 8.09
C GLY A 103 10.40 -4.36 8.53
N VAL A 104 11.48 -3.59 8.60
CA VAL A 104 12.78 -4.05 9.10
C VAL A 104 12.88 -3.90 10.62
N VAL A 105 12.40 -2.77 11.15
CA VAL A 105 12.62 -2.43 12.57
C VAL A 105 11.48 -2.93 13.46
N PHE A 106 10.25 -2.96 12.93
CA PHE A 106 9.03 -3.17 13.70
C PHE A 106 8.08 -4.21 13.07
N ALA A 107 8.60 -5.25 12.43
CA ALA A 107 7.77 -6.29 11.84
C ALA A 107 7.02 -7.08 12.93
N TRP A 108 5.71 -6.84 13.08
CA TRP A 108 4.85 -7.58 14.00
C TRP A 108 4.68 -9.06 13.57
N GLY A 109 4.56 -9.31 12.27
CA GLY A 109 4.47 -10.65 11.65
C GLY A 109 5.82 -11.36 11.46
N GLY A 110 6.89 -10.86 12.09
CA GLY A 110 8.22 -11.49 12.09
C GLY A 110 8.93 -11.44 10.72
N SER A 111 9.82 -12.42 10.49
CA SER A 111 10.69 -12.47 9.31
C SER A 111 9.93 -12.53 7.97
N ALA A 112 8.73 -13.11 7.95
CA ALA A 112 7.88 -13.15 6.75
C ALA A 112 7.38 -11.77 6.36
N GLU A 113 6.94 -10.96 7.32
CA GLU A 113 6.58 -9.56 7.08
C GLU A 113 7.80 -8.71 6.69
N THR A 114 8.92 -8.87 7.42
CA THR A 114 10.18 -8.17 7.11
C THR A 114 10.61 -8.43 5.67
N SER A 115 10.69 -9.68 5.26
CA SER A 115 11.12 -10.04 3.90
C SER A 115 10.14 -9.52 2.83
N ALA A 116 8.84 -9.60 3.04
CA ALA A 116 7.85 -9.05 2.14
C ALA A 116 7.97 -7.52 2.03
N SER A 117 8.11 -6.82 3.16
CA SER A 117 8.26 -5.35 3.22
C SER A 117 9.52 -4.89 2.49
N VAL A 118 10.65 -5.58 2.69
CA VAL A 118 11.90 -5.28 1.99
C VAL A 118 11.75 -5.51 0.48
N VAL A 119 11.23 -6.66 0.07
CA VAL A 119 11.09 -7.01 -1.37
C VAL A 119 10.12 -6.07 -2.07
N PHE A 120 8.89 -5.97 -1.58
CA PHE A 120 7.84 -5.22 -2.27
C PHE A 120 7.92 -3.71 -2.02
N GLY A 121 8.37 -3.26 -0.84
CA GLY A 121 8.63 -1.86 -0.56
C GLY A 121 9.77 -1.31 -1.40
N SER A 122 10.90 -2.04 -1.51
CA SER A 122 12.00 -1.66 -2.39
C SER A 122 11.57 -1.69 -3.86
N TRP A 123 10.82 -2.70 -4.29
CA TRP A 123 10.26 -2.78 -5.65
C TRP A 123 9.35 -1.59 -5.95
N PHE A 124 8.51 -1.19 -5.00
CA PHE A 124 7.66 0.00 -5.12
C PHE A 124 8.48 1.27 -5.37
N VAL A 125 9.49 1.51 -4.53
CA VAL A 125 10.39 2.66 -4.66
C VAL A 125 11.14 2.63 -6.00
N VAL A 126 11.67 1.47 -6.41
CA VAL A 126 12.34 1.30 -7.71
C VAL A 126 11.39 1.63 -8.87
N CYS A 127 10.14 1.14 -8.84
CA CYS A 127 9.14 1.46 -9.86
C CYS A 127 8.87 2.97 -9.95
N LEU A 128 8.77 3.68 -8.83
CA LEU A 128 8.56 5.13 -8.80
C LEU A 128 9.76 5.90 -9.37
N VAL A 129 10.98 5.51 -8.99
CA VAL A 129 12.21 6.13 -9.50
C VAL A 129 12.34 5.92 -11.01
N LEU A 130 12.11 4.69 -11.49
CA LEU A 130 12.16 4.37 -12.92
C LEU A 130 11.05 5.09 -13.71
N ALA A 131 9.85 5.20 -13.12
CA ALA A 131 8.77 6.00 -13.71
C ALA A 131 9.16 7.48 -13.86
N PHE A 132 9.78 8.05 -12.81
CA PHE A 132 10.25 9.43 -12.85
C PHE A 132 11.37 9.63 -13.88
N ARG A 133 12.35 8.74 -13.93
CA ARG A 133 13.43 8.79 -14.93
C ARG A 133 12.88 8.69 -16.35
N ALA A 134 11.96 7.76 -16.59
CA ALA A 134 11.33 7.58 -17.90
C ALA A 134 10.60 8.85 -18.38
N ILE A 135 9.80 9.49 -17.51
CA ILE A 135 9.09 10.72 -17.91
C ILE A 135 10.05 11.89 -18.11
N ARG A 136 11.15 11.97 -17.38
CA ARG A 136 12.18 12.98 -17.59
C ARG A 136 12.92 12.77 -18.92
N GLY A 137 13.07 11.55 -19.38
CA GLY A 137 13.62 11.18 -20.68
C GLY A 137 12.60 11.18 -21.83
N GLY A 138 11.37 11.67 -21.62
CA GLY A 138 10.31 11.71 -22.65
C GLY A 138 9.66 10.36 -22.96
N GLN A 139 10.02 9.28 -22.24
CA GLN A 139 9.55 7.92 -22.46
C GLN A 139 8.19 7.70 -21.78
N VAL A 140 7.12 8.29 -22.34
CA VAL A 140 5.78 8.31 -21.74
C VAL A 140 5.21 6.90 -21.53
N ALA A 141 5.40 5.99 -22.49
CA ALA A 141 4.94 4.61 -22.41
C ALA A 141 5.62 3.87 -21.24
N GLN A 142 6.94 3.99 -21.11
CA GLN A 142 7.70 3.42 -20.02
C GLN A 142 7.26 3.98 -18.65
N HIS A 143 7.08 5.31 -18.57
CA HIS A 143 6.54 5.97 -17.37
C HIS A 143 5.20 5.32 -16.94
N ARG A 144 4.26 5.16 -17.87
CA ARG A 144 2.95 4.54 -17.58
C ARG A 144 3.10 3.11 -17.04
N ARG A 145 3.96 2.31 -17.66
CA ARG A 145 4.21 0.91 -17.25
C ARG A 145 4.77 0.84 -15.83
N TRP A 146 5.72 1.70 -15.48
CA TRP A 146 6.29 1.74 -14.14
C TRP A 146 5.28 2.26 -13.10
N MET A 147 4.48 3.27 -13.44
CA MET A 147 3.41 3.76 -12.55
C MET A 147 2.32 2.71 -12.28
N VAL A 148 1.96 1.87 -13.28
CA VAL A 148 1.01 0.76 -13.08
C VAL A 148 1.59 -0.26 -12.08
N ARG A 149 2.88 -0.61 -12.20
CA ARG A 149 3.55 -1.52 -11.24
C ARG A 149 3.56 -0.95 -9.82
N ALA A 150 3.94 0.30 -9.67
CA ALA A 150 3.93 0.96 -8.37
C ALA A 150 2.51 1.00 -7.77
N PHE A 151 1.51 1.41 -8.56
CA PHE A 151 0.13 1.48 -8.07
C PHE A 151 -0.43 0.12 -7.66
N ALA A 152 -0.07 -0.95 -8.37
CA ALA A 152 -0.47 -2.30 -8.01
C ALA A 152 0.07 -2.72 -6.63
N VAL A 153 1.35 -2.44 -6.33
CA VAL A 153 1.90 -2.69 -4.98
C VAL A 153 1.13 -1.90 -3.92
N GLY A 154 0.85 -0.61 -4.17
CA GLY A 154 0.08 0.20 -3.24
C GLY A 154 -1.33 -0.35 -2.98
N LEU A 155 -2.03 -0.84 -4.02
CA LEU A 155 -3.34 -1.50 -3.84
C LEU A 155 -3.24 -2.82 -3.09
N GLY A 156 -2.11 -3.52 -3.16
CA GLY A 156 -1.86 -4.76 -2.43
C GLY A 156 -2.06 -4.61 -0.92
N VAL A 157 -1.83 -3.41 -0.38
CA VAL A 157 -2.07 -3.11 1.05
C VAL A 157 -3.52 -3.35 1.47
N ALA A 158 -4.51 -3.04 0.60
CA ALA A 158 -5.91 -3.36 0.87
C ALA A 158 -6.15 -4.87 0.95
N THR A 159 -5.52 -5.62 0.04
CA THR A 159 -5.66 -7.07 -0.04
C THR A 159 -4.99 -7.79 1.14
N ILE A 160 -3.90 -7.24 1.68
CA ILE A 160 -3.32 -7.71 2.96
C ILE A 160 -4.40 -7.70 4.05
N ARG A 161 -5.18 -6.63 4.18
CA ARG A 161 -6.25 -6.52 5.19
C ARG A 161 -7.33 -7.58 5.00
N ILE A 162 -7.67 -7.92 3.76
CA ILE A 162 -8.62 -9.00 3.43
C ILE A 162 -8.05 -10.35 3.89
N TRP A 163 -6.78 -10.64 3.57
CA TRP A 163 -6.14 -11.89 3.97
C TRP A 163 -6.00 -12.02 5.49
N VAL A 164 -5.57 -10.96 6.17
CA VAL A 164 -5.52 -10.93 7.64
C VAL A 164 -6.89 -11.24 8.23
N GLY A 165 -7.95 -10.55 7.77
CA GLY A 165 -9.31 -10.79 8.27
C GLY A 165 -9.80 -12.22 7.99
N LEU A 166 -9.46 -12.79 6.83
CA LEU A 166 -9.81 -14.17 6.48
C LEU A 166 -9.08 -15.17 7.39
N PHE A 167 -7.79 -15.02 7.58
CA PHE A 167 -7.00 -15.93 8.43
C PHE A 167 -7.45 -15.84 9.89
N THR A 168 -7.60 -14.63 10.43
CA THR A 168 -8.13 -14.44 11.79
C THR A 168 -9.52 -15.07 11.95
N GLY A 169 -10.40 -14.91 10.96
CA GLY A 169 -11.72 -15.54 10.98
C GLY A 169 -11.68 -17.07 10.98
N VAL A 170 -10.74 -17.67 10.24
CA VAL A 170 -10.51 -19.12 10.25
C VAL A 170 -9.92 -19.59 11.57
N GLU A 171 -8.91 -18.92 12.09
CA GLU A 171 -8.22 -19.29 13.35
C GLU A 171 -9.18 -19.24 14.53
N ILE A 172 -9.93 -18.15 14.67
CA ILE A 172 -10.88 -18.01 15.78
C ILE A 172 -12.15 -18.83 15.54
N GLY A 173 -12.75 -18.73 14.35
CA GLY A 173 -14.08 -19.28 14.08
C GLY A 173 -14.10 -20.78 13.83
N LEU A 174 -13.08 -21.34 13.16
CA LEU A 174 -13.04 -22.77 12.81
C LEU A 174 -12.13 -23.58 13.70
N LEU A 175 -10.99 -23.01 14.14
CA LEU A 175 -10.00 -23.74 14.92
C LEU A 175 -10.11 -23.48 16.44
N GLY A 176 -10.99 -22.53 16.85
CA GLY A 176 -11.16 -22.18 18.27
C GLY A 176 -9.90 -21.61 18.93
N MET A 177 -8.97 -21.10 18.14
CA MET A 177 -7.75 -20.49 18.63
C MET A 177 -8.06 -19.09 19.18
N GLY A 178 -7.80 -18.87 20.47
CA GLY A 178 -7.98 -17.54 21.08
C GLY A 178 -6.92 -16.54 20.59
N ASP A 179 -7.14 -15.27 20.92
CA ASP A 179 -6.37 -14.10 20.47
C ASP A 179 -4.86 -14.15 20.84
N GLU A 180 -4.48 -15.01 21.77
CA GLU A 180 -3.12 -15.08 22.35
C GLU A 180 -2.18 -16.05 21.61
N THR A 181 -2.57 -16.63 20.49
CA THR A 181 -1.81 -17.68 19.85
C THR A 181 -0.82 -17.17 18.79
N MET A 182 0.42 -17.68 18.82
CA MET A 182 1.49 -17.44 17.84
C MET A 182 1.07 -17.54 16.36
N PRO A 183 0.04 -18.31 15.95
CA PRO A 183 -0.44 -18.39 14.57
C PRO A 183 -0.79 -17.05 13.94
N LEU A 184 -1.42 -16.13 14.67
CA LEU A 184 -1.86 -14.83 14.15
C LEU A 184 -0.70 -13.97 13.62
N ARG A 185 0.45 -13.99 14.26
CA ARG A 185 1.65 -13.26 13.79
C ARG A 185 2.24 -13.88 12.52
N ALA A 186 2.29 -15.21 12.45
CA ALA A 186 2.77 -15.90 11.25
C ALA A 186 1.87 -15.68 10.04
N THR A 187 0.54 -15.79 10.22
CA THR A 187 -0.44 -15.55 9.16
C THR A 187 -0.46 -14.10 8.69
N PHE A 188 -0.14 -13.14 9.57
CA PHE A 188 0.04 -11.74 9.21
C PHE A 188 1.18 -11.57 8.19
N GLY A 189 2.34 -12.16 8.42
CA GLY A 189 3.45 -12.15 7.47
C GLY A 189 3.11 -12.83 6.13
N ILE A 190 2.38 -13.95 6.16
CA ILE A 190 1.89 -14.64 4.95
C ILE A 190 0.92 -13.76 4.16
N ALA A 191 0.05 -13.03 4.84
CA ALA A 191 -0.90 -12.11 4.21
C ALA A 191 -0.19 -11.01 3.40
N PHE A 192 0.99 -10.52 3.86
CA PHE A 192 1.82 -9.58 3.10
C PHE A 192 2.29 -10.19 1.78
N TRP A 193 2.84 -11.40 1.81
CA TRP A 193 3.28 -12.09 0.61
C TRP A 193 2.14 -12.33 -0.37
N LEU A 194 1.02 -12.85 0.08
CA LEU A 194 -0.15 -13.11 -0.76
C LEU A 194 -0.72 -11.82 -1.35
N GLY A 195 -1.00 -10.82 -0.51
CA GLY A 195 -1.59 -9.55 -0.95
C GLY A 195 -0.73 -8.83 -1.97
N LEU A 196 0.57 -8.71 -1.75
CA LEU A 196 1.47 -7.96 -2.61
C LEU A 196 1.83 -8.72 -3.88
N SER A 197 2.14 -10.04 -3.80
CA SER A 197 2.49 -10.84 -4.97
C SER A 197 1.34 -10.98 -5.96
N MET A 198 0.10 -11.14 -5.50
CA MET A 198 -1.07 -11.18 -6.39
C MET A 198 -1.20 -9.91 -7.23
N HIS A 199 -1.01 -8.74 -6.61
CA HIS A 199 -1.10 -7.46 -7.31
C HIS A 199 0.06 -7.26 -8.29
N VAL A 200 1.28 -7.64 -7.91
CA VAL A 200 2.45 -7.59 -8.82
C VAL A 200 2.23 -8.53 -10.01
N ALA A 201 1.80 -9.78 -9.76
CA ALA A 201 1.50 -10.74 -10.82
C ALA A 201 0.40 -10.24 -11.77
N PHE A 202 -0.69 -9.70 -11.21
CA PHE A 202 -1.77 -9.12 -12.00
C PHE A 202 -1.30 -7.93 -12.85
N ALA A 203 -0.50 -7.03 -12.29
CA ALA A 203 0.06 -5.90 -13.03
C ALA A 203 0.95 -6.36 -14.19
N GLN A 204 1.80 -7.38 -13.99
CA GLN A 204 2.62 -7.92 -15.04
C GLN A 204 1.80 -8.62 -16.15
N TRP A 205 0.79 -9.41 -15.75
CA TRP A 205 -0.14 -10.03 -16.69
C TRP A 205 -0.90 -8.97 -17.50
N TRP A 206 -1.43 -7.94 -16.87
CA TRP A 206 -2.11 -6.83 -17.53
C TRP A 206 -1.22 -6.10 -18.53
N LEU A 207 0.01 -5.76 -18.12
CA LEU A 207 0.97 -5.04 -18.96
C LEU A 207 1.45 -5.87 -20.17
N ARG A 208 1.44 -7.19 -20.08
CA ARG A 208 1.72 -8.07 -21.23
C ARG A 208 0.57 -8.08 -22.26
N ARG A 209 -0.67 -7.90 -21.80
CA ARG A 209 -1.88 -7.92 -22.62
C ARG A 209 -2.29 -6.54 -23.16
N THR A 210 -1.60 -5.47 -22.77
CA THR A 210 -1.85 -4.11 -23.23
C THR A 210 -0.63 -3.56 -23.96
N PRO A 211 -0.38 -4.00 -25.23
CA PRO A 211 0.78 -3.58 -26.01
C PRO A 211 0.80 -2.09 -26.34
N ASP A 212 -0.37 -1.42 -26.42
CA ASP A 212 -0.48 0.04 -26.63
C ASP A 212 0.26 0.90 -25.57
N LEU A 213 0.72 0.25 -24.49
CA LEU A 213 1.62 0.87 -23.52
C LEU A 213 3.10 0.59 -23.85
N GLN A 214 3.39 -0.03 -25.00
CA GLN A 214 4.75 -0.40 -25.42
C GLN A 214 5.35 0.58 -26.45
N GLY A 215 4.52 1.43 -27.08
CA GLY A 215 4.90 2.44 -28.06
C GLY A 215 5.34 3.76 -27.49
#